data_aa5e24f1b91ef5fe08f16febd958cab9
#
_entry.id   aa5e24f1b91ef5fe08f16febd958cab9
#
_cell.length_a   1.000
_cell.length_b   1.000
_cell.length_c   1.000
_cell.angle_alpha   90.00
_cell.angle_beta   90.00
_cell.angle_gamma   90.00
#
_symmetry.space_group_name_H-M   'P 1'
#
loop_
_entity.id
_entity.type
_entity.pdbx_description
1 polymer ?
#
loop_
_entity_poly.entity_id
_entity_poly.type
_entity_poly.pdbx_seq_one_letter_code
_entity_poly.pdbx_strand_id
1 'polypeptide(L)'
;MHSGFGQVYFETYKIVFKNPQSWLCGLVSGLLFAPTTIFAMTWAVAFLETDKQFTFHDVAITSGMVAFGWVFGCPLLGFITDKLGRRKPVLVCGAILMILSLLQLAFLPEVFPAKLSMFILGVGSGAAMIPYSIIKEANPDFVKGSSTGAINFITFGVTTLLSPVFSYYFGRSLGLSDANSHFQNALFFWISGIVLAIFISLLLKETGKKSHEI
;
A
#
# COMPACT_ATOMS: atom_id res chain seq x y z
N MET A 1 -8.13 -26.83 32.24
CA MET A 1 -8.68 -25.50 31.94
C MET A 1 -8.03 -24.77 30.75
N HIS A 2 -7.12 -25.39 29.98
CA HIS A 2 -6.40 -24.74 28.86
C HIS A 2 -7.04 -24.97 27.47
N SER A 3 -8.08 -25.77 27.32
CA SER A 3 -8.69 -26.06 26.01
C SER A 3 -9.66 -24.97 25.50
N GLY A 4 -10.14 -24.09 26.36
CA GLY A 4 -11.11 -23.05 25.98
C GLY A 4 -10.51 -21.84 25.23
N PHE A 5 -9.30 -21.43 25.58
CA PHE A 5 -8.68 -20.24 24.99
C PHE A 5 -8.41 -20.42 23.48
N GLY A 6 -7.79 -21.51 23.08
CA GLY A 6 -7.49 -21.77 21.66
C GLY A 6 -8.73 -21.87 20.78
N GLN A 7 -9.81 -22.47 21.29
CA GLN A 7 -11.07 -22.57 20.56
C GLN A 7 -11.74 -21.21 20.34
N VAL A 8 -11.72 -20.32 21.34
CA VAL A 8 -12.29 -18.98 21.24
C VAL A 8 -11.54 -18.17 20.17
N TYR A 9 -10.20 -18.20 20.14
CA TYR A 9 -9.43 -17.51 19.10
C TYR A 9 -9.72 -18.08 17.72
N PHE A 10 -9.77 -19.39 17.55
CA PHE A 10 -10.05 -20.01 16.26
C PHE A 10 -11.43 -19.61 15.71
N GLU A 11 -12.45 -19.61 16.56
CA GLU A 11 -13.80 -19.19 16.14
C GLU A 11 -13.86 -17.69 15.75
N THR A 12 -13.14 -16.81 16.46
CA THR A 12 -13.10 -15.39 16.09
C THR A 12 -12.44 -15.16 14.74
N TYR A 13 -11.34 -15.84 14.42
CA TYR A 13 -10.72 -15.77 13.08
C TYR A 13 -11.62 -16.36 12.00
N LYS A 14 -12.31 -17.46 12.27
CA LYS A 14 -13.27 -18.07 11.35
C LYS A 14 -14.39 -17.11 10.94
N ILE A 15 -14.91 -16.32 11.88
CA ILE A 15 -15.90 -15.27 11.60
C ILE A 15 -15.31 -14.24 10.62
N VAL A 16 -14.12 -13.73 10.91
CA VAL A 16 -13.47 -12.70 10.08
C VAL A 16 -13.15 -13.23 8.68
N PHE A 17 -12.57 -14.42 8.55
CA PHE A 17 -12.22 -14.99 7.24
C PHE A 17 -13.43 -15.46 6.42
N LYS A 18 -14.60 -15.69 7.03
CA LYS A 18 -15.86 -15.93 6.31
C LYS A 18 -16.43 -14.66 5.69
N ASN A 19 -16.04 -13.48 6.17
CA ASN A 19 -16.52 -12.21 5.64
C ASN A 19 -15.72 -11.82 4.38
N PRO A 20 -16.32 -11.76 3.18
CA PRO A 20 -15.64 -11.36 1.96
C PRO A 20 -14.99 -9.95 2.05
N GLN A 21 -15.58 -9.04 2.84
CA GLN A 21 -15.03 -7.71 3.04
C GLN A 21 -13.65 -7.75 3.70
N SER A 22 -13.40 -8.74 4.55
CA SER A 22 -12.08 -8.91 5.20
C SER A 22 -10.98 -9.23 4.19
N TRP A 23 -11.26 -10.08 3.20
CA TRP A 23 -10.33 -10.40 2.12
C TRP A 23 -10.08 -9.19 1.21
N LEU A 24 -11.15 -8.49 0.82
CA LEU A 24 -11.03 -7.28 0.00
C LEU A 24 -10.20 -6.20 0.71
N CYS A 25 -10.42 -5.98 2.01
CA CYS A 25 -9.62 -5.05 2.82
C CYS A 25 -8.14 -5.43 2.82
N GLY A 26 -7.81 -6.69 3.06
CA GLY A 26 -6.44 -7.17 3.08
C GLY A 26 -5.75 -7.08 1.71
N LEU A 27 -6.45 -7.42 0.63
CA LEU A 27 -5.96 -7.29 -0.74
C LEU A 27 -5.67 -5.84 -1.11
N VAL A 28 -6.61 -4.93 -0.85
CA VAL A 28 -6.41 -3.49 -1.11
C VAL A 28 -5.24 -2.95 -0.31
N SER A 29 -5.20 -3.26 0.99
CA SER A 29 -4.09 -2.83 1.86
C SER A 29 -2.76 -3.38 1.36
N GLY A 30 -2.67 -4.67 1.02
CA GLY A 30 -1.47 -5.31 0.52
C GLY A 30 -0.97 -4.72 -0.80
N LEU A 31 -1.86 -4.47 -1.75
CA LEU A 31 -1.52 -3.86 -3.05
C LEU A 31 -1.05 -2.41 -2.91
N LEU A 32 -1.62 -1.63 -1.97
CA LEU A 32 -1.17 -0.26 -1.70
C LEU A 32 0.11 -0.20 -0.85
N PHE A 33 0.36 -1.22 -0.03
CA PHE A 33 1.54 -1.29 0.83
C PHE A 33 2.78 -1.82 0.08
N ALA A 34 2.60 -2.73 -0.88
CA ALA A 34 3.66 -3.38 -1.62
C ALA A 34 4.61 -2.40 -2.36
N PRO A 35 4.14 -1.34 -3.07
CA PRO A 35 5.02 -0.40 -3.75
C PRO A 35 6.01 0.29 -2.82
N THR A 36 5.61 0.59 -1.59
CA THR A 36 6.50 1.25 -0.63
C THR A 36 7.42 0.28 0.08
N THR A 37 6.96 -0.91 0.43
CA THR A 37 7.79 -1.90 1.14
C THR A 37 8.74 -2.65 0.21
N ILE A 38 8.29 -3.02 -0.98
CA ILE A 38 9.12 -3.79 -1.92
C ILE A 38 9.95 -2.85 -2.79
N PHE A 39 9.32 -1.90 -3.50
CA PHE A 39 10.08 -0.99 -4.36
C PHE A 39 10.85 0.03 -3.52
N ALA A 40 10.16 0.91 -2.78
CA ALA A 40 10.79 2.08 -2.19
C ALA A 40 11.79 1.74 -1.06
N MET A 41 11.54 0.70 -0.27
CA MET A 41 12.46 0.32 0.82
C MET A 41 13.54 -0.69 0.41
N THR A 42 13.37 -1.40 -0.71
CA THR A 42 14.32 -2.45 -1.12
C THR A 42 15.04 -2.09 -2.42
N TRP A 43 14.30 -1.74 -3.46
CA TRP A 43 14.83 -1.59 -4.81
C TRP A 43 15.10 -0.13 -5.22
N ALA A 44 14.57 0.85 -4.46
CA ALA A 44 14.77 2.26 -4.79
C ALA A 44 16.24 2.67 -4.74
N VAL A 45 17.04 2.06 -3.88
CA VAL A 45 18.51 2.30 -3.83
C VAL A 45 19.12 2.01 -5.19
N ALA A 46 18.91 0.80 -5.71
CA ALA A 46 19.42 0.40 -7.02
C ALA A 46 18.90 1.31 -8.14
N PHE A 47 17.61 1.65 -8.11
CA PHE A 47 16.99 2.59 -9.06
C PHE A 47 17.64 3.98 -9.04
N LEU A 48 17.84 4.55 -7.86
CA LEU A 48 18.39 5.89 -7.72
C LEU A 48 19.89 5.94 -8.11
N GLU A 49 20.64 4.87 -7.83
CA GLU A 49 22.04 4.77 -8.22
C GLU A 49 22.22 4.54 -9.71
N THR A 50 21.47 3.61 -10.31
CA THR A 50 21.68 3.20 -11.71
C THR A 50 21.00 4.13 -12.71
N ASP A 51 19.71 4.45 -12.51
CA ASP A 51 18.91 5.21 -13.47
C ASP A 51 19.02 6.73 -13.25
N LYS A 52 19.12 7.15 -11.98
CA LYS A 52 19.21 8.57 -11.62
C LYS A 52 20.66 9.05 -11.39
N GLN A 53 21.61 8.11 -11.32
CA GLN A 53 23.02 8.40 -11.08
C GLN A 53 23.28 9.25 -9.83
N PHE A 54 22.45 9.05 -8.80
CA PHE A 54 22.56 9.75 -7.53
C PHE A 54 23.77 9.27 -6.73
N THR A 55 24.36 10.19 -5.96
CA THR A 55 25.40 9.84 -4.99
C THR A 55 24.79 8.99 -3.85
N PHE A 56 25.60 8.19 -3.20
CA PHE A 56 25.16 7.37 -2.05
C PHE A 56 24.40 8.20 -0.99
N HIS A 57 24.86 9.41 -0.71
CA HIS A 57 24.21 10.34 0.24
C HIS A 57 22.81 10.75 -0.25
N ASP A 58 22.66 11.10 -1.51
CA ASP A 58 21.37 11.49 -2.09
C ASP A 58 20.40 10.32 -2.16
N VAL A 59 20.91 9.13 -2.46
CA VAL A 59 20.13 7.88 -2.45
C VAL A 59 19.55 7.59 -1.07
N ALA A 60 20.38 7.66 -0.02
CA ALA A 60 19.96 7.41 1.36
C ALA A 60 18.86 8.39 1.81
N ILE A 61 19.02 9.68 1.50
CA ILE A 61 18.02 10.69 1.82
C ILE A 61 16.74 10.47 1.01
N THR A 62 16.87 10.25 -0.30
CA THR A 62 15.73 10.14 -1.20
C THR A 62 14.87 8.90 -0.89
N SER A 63 15.50 7.75 -0.65
CA SER A 63 14.77 6.53 -0.25
C SER A 63 14.11 6.67 1.12
N GLY A 64 14.76 7.35 2.07
CA GLY A 64 14.22 7.63 3.40
C GLY A 64 12.97 8.53 3.39
N MET A 65 12.77 9.34 2.33
CA MET A 65 11.61 10.23 2.23
C MET A 65 10.27 9.48 2.21
N VAL A 66 10.23 8.21 1.78
CA VAL A 66 9.01 7.40 1.83
C VAL A 66 8.57 7.14 3.26
N ALA A 67 9.50 6.76 4.15
CA ALA A 67 9.20 6.56 5.55
C ALA A 67 8.73 7.87 6.22
N PHE A 68 9.37 8.98 5.88
CA PHE A 68 8.91 10.31 6.30
C PHE A 68 7.50 10.61 5.81
N GLY A 69 7.20 10.28 4.57
CA GLY A 69 5.86 10.42 4.01
C GLY A 69 4.81 9.65 4.80
N TRP A 70 5.12 8.45 5.30
CA TRP A 70 4.21 7.67 6.16
C TRP A 70 3.90 8.35 7.49
N VAL A 71 4.91 8.95 8.13
CA VAL A 71 4.74 9.65 9.41
C VAL A 71 3.67 10.72 9.31
N PHE A 72 3.60 11.42 8.18
CA PHE A 72 2.58 12.45 7.93
C PHE A 72 1.33 11.89 7.26
N GLY A 73 1.49 10.99 6.29
CA GLY A 73 0.40 10.48 5.46
C GLY A 73 -0.63 9.67 6.24
N CYS A 74 -0.19 8.75 7.11
CA CYS A 74 -1.12 7.91 7.86
C CYS A 74 -2.03 8.72 8.79
N PRO A 75 -1.53 9.64 9.64
CA PRO A 75 -2.40 10.47 10.48
C PRO A 75 -3.26 11.43 9.64
N LEU A 76 -2.67 12.05 8.61
CA LEU A 76 -3.39 13.01 7.75
C LEU A 76 -4.58 12.37 7.05
N LEU A 77 -4.35 11.25 6.35
CA LEU A 77 -5.42 10.55 5.64
C LEU A 77 -6.45 9.96 6.61
N GLY A 78 -6.02 9.48 7.79
CA GLY A 78 -6.91 9.08 8.87
C GLY A 78 -7.82 10.23 9.31
N PHE A 79 -7.24 11.40 9.62
CA PHE A 79 -7.99 12.60 10.00
C PHE A 79 -8.97 13.04 8.91
N ILE A 80 -8.54 13.03 7.65
CA ILE A 80 -9.41 13.41 6.51
C ILE A 80 -10.59 12.45 6.39
N THR A 81 -10.37 11.12 6.54
CA THR A 81 -11.46 10.13 6.53
C THR A 81 -12.47 10.37 7.64
N ASP A 82 -12.02 10.67 8.85
CA ASP A 82 -12.89 10.91 9.99
C ASP A 82 -13.69 12.21 9.82
N LYS A 83 -13.04 13.26 9.31
CA LYS A 83 -13.70 14.55 9.03
C LYS A 83 -14.71 14.44 7.88
N LEU A 84 -14.37 13.72 6.82
CA LEU A 84 -15.24 13.52 5.67
C LEU A 84 -16.40 12.56 6.00
N GLY A 85 -16.21 11.67 6.97
CA GLY A 85 -17.16 10.63 7.33
C GLY A 85 -17.30 9.54 6.25
N ARG A 86 -16.35 9.43 5.34
CA ARG A 86 -16.29 8.46 4.24
C ARG A 86 -14.88 7.92 4.09
N ARG A 87 -14.75 6.59 3.92
CA ARG A 87 -13.46 5.90 3.82
C ARG A 87 -12.95 5.80 2.38
N LYS A 88 -13.81 5.40 1.45
CA LYS A 88 -13.43 5.09 0.07
C LYS A 88 -12.86 6.29 -0.71
N PRO A 89 -13.44 7.50 -0.68
CA PRO A 89 -12.88 8.62 -1.45
C PRO A 89 -11.44 8.94 -1.07
N VAL A 90 -11.11 8.92 0.24
CA VAL A 90 -9.77 9.24 0.72
C VAL A 90 -8.78 8.14 0.35
N LEU A 91 -9.21 6.87 0.41
CA LEU A 91 -8.41 5.73 -0.04
C LEU A 91 -8.05 5.88 -1.53
N VAL A 92 -9.03 6.18 -2.38
CA VAL A 92 -8.81 6.37 -3.84
C VAL A 92 -7.91 7.58 -4.09
N CYS A 93 -8.11 8.70 -3.40
CA CYS A 93 -7.23 9.87 -3.52
C CYS A 93 -5.78 9.53 -3.16
N GLY A 94 -5.55 8.81 -2.06
CA GLY A 94 -4.20 8.37 -1.69
C GLY A 94 -3.58 7.44 -2.73
N ALA A 95 -4.34 6.50 -3.28
CA ALA A 95 -3.90 5.63 -4.37
C ALA A 95 -3.54 6.42 -5.65
N ILE A 96 -4.33 7.43 -6.00
CA ILE A 96 -4.03 8.32 -7.14
C ILE A 96 -2.74 9.11 -6.89
N LEU A 97 -2.52 9.64 -5.68
CA LEU A 97 -1.26 10.30 -5.33
C LEU A 97 -0.05 9.37 -5.50
N MET A 98 -0.18 8.09 -5.13
CA MET A 98 0.86 7.10 -5.37
C MET A 98 1.14 6.90 -6.86
N ILE A 99 0.09 6.76 -7.69
CA ILE A 99 0.24 6.62 -9.16
C ILE A 99 0.96 7.83 -9.73
N LEU A 100 0.52 9.05 -9.40
CA LEU A 100 1.12 10.27 -9.90
C LEU A 100 2.61 10.38 -9.50
N SER A 101 2.93 10.00 -8.26
CA SER A 101 4.31 9.96 -7.78
C SER A 101 5.18 8.95 -8.54
N LEU A 102 4.67 7.75 -8.80
CA LEU A 102 5.39 6.73 -9.58
C LEU A 102 5.55 7.13 -11.05
N LEU A 103 4.52 7.74 -11.64
CA LEU A 103 4.61 8.27 -13.01
C LEU A 103 5.67 9.37 -13.11
N GLN A 104 5.72 10.28 -12.14
CA GLN A 104 6.75 11.31 -12.05
C GLN A 104 8.17 10.71 -11.96
N LEU A 105 8.34 9.64 -11.17
CA LEU A 105 9.63 8.94 -11.04
C LEU A 105 10.02 8.18 -12.31
N ALA A 106 9.05 7.64 -13.05
CA ALA A 106 9.27 6.86 -14.26
C ALA A 106 9.62 7.72 -15.47
N PHE A 107 9.06 8.92 -15.58
CA PHE A 107 9.20 9.77 -16.76
C PHE A 107 10.12 10.96 -16.49
N LEU A 108 11.09 11.14 -17.36
CA LEU A 108 11.92 12.34 -17.40
C LEU A 108 11.37 13.30 -18.48
N PRO A 109 11.51 14.65 -18.32
CA PRO A 109 12.20 15.35 -17.23
C PRO A 109 11.40 15.36 -15.92
N GLU A 110 12.11 15.42 -14.80
CA GLU A 110 11.49 15.51 -13.48
C GLU A 110 10.83 16.88 -13.30
N VAL A 111 9.52 16.88 -13.17
CA VAL A 111 8.76 18.10 -12.83
C VAL A 111 9.07 18.53 -11.38
N PHE A 112 9.25 17.54 -10.50
CA PHE A 112 9.64 17.71 -9.11
C PHE A 112 10.88 16.88 -8.78
N PRO A 113 11.69 17.28 -7.80
CA PRO A 113 12.82 16.48 -7.33
C PRO A 113 12.35 15.07 -6.86
N ALA A 114 13.15 14.03 -7.15
CA ALA A 114 12.84 12.66 -6.76
C ALA A 114 12.57 12.52 -5.26
N LYS A 115 13.24 13.31 -4.41
CA LYS A 115 12.99 13.39 -2.95
C LYS A 115 11.53 13.73 -2.63
N LEU A 116 10.95 14.69 -3.34
CA LEU A 116 9.55 15.09 -3.15
C LEU A 116 8.59 14.00 -3.67
N SER A 117 8.89 13.39 -4.81
CA SER A 117 8.09 12.30 -5.35
C SER A 117 8.06 11.11 -4.39
N MET A 118 9.20 10.73 -3.80
CA MET A 118 9.27 9.67 -2.80
C MET A 118 8.50 10.01 -1.52
N PHE A 119 8.56 11.27 -1.07
CA PHE A 119 7.77 11.75 0.06
C PHE A 119 6.27 11.65 -0.24
N ILE A 120 5.82 12.12 -1.41
CA ILE A 120 4.41 12.06 -1.83
C ILE A 120 3.95 10.59 -1.97
N LEU A 121 4.81 9.70 -2.48
CA LEU A 121 4.54 8.27 -2.53
C LEU A 121 4.25 7.72 -1.12
N GLY A 122 5.07 8.10 -0.14
CA GLY A 122 4.86 7.72 1.26
C GLY A 122 3.56 8.28 1.84
N VAL A 123 3.26 9.57 1.59
CA VAL A 123 2.01 10.19 2.03
C VAL A 123 0.80 9.46 1.44
N GLY A 124 0.78 9.22 0.13
CA GLY A 124 -0.29 8.50 -0.56
C GLY A 124 -0.47 7.07 -0.03
N SER A 125 0.64 6.39 0.27
CA SER A 125 0.64 5.03 0.82
C SER A 125 0.03 4.93 2.22
N GLY A 126 -0.12 6.04 2.94
CA GLY A 126 -0.94 6.09 4.16
C GLY A 126 -2.38 5.61 3.95
N ALA A 127 -2.89 5.67 2.71
CA ALA A 127 -4.18 5.10 2.33
C ALA A 127 -4.27 3.57 2.56
N ALA A 128 -3.15 2.85 2.58
CA ALA A 128 -3.11 1.42 2.90
C ALA A 128 -3.60 1.10 4.33
N MET A 129 -3.64 2.10 5.22
CA MET A 129 -4.15 1.94 6.58
C MET A 129 -5.68 2.13 6.68
N ILE A 130 -6.33 2.72 5.68
CA ILE A 130 -7.78 2.92 5.69
C ILE A 130 -8.57 1.60 5.72
N PRO A 131 -8.20 0.54 4.96
CA PRO A 131 -8.85 -0.76 5.04
C PRO A 131 -8.81 -1.40 6.44
N TYR A 132 -7.85 -1.02 7.31
CA TYR A 132 -7.81 -1.46 8.72
C TYR A 132 -9.00 -0.93 9.55
N SER A 133 -9.48 0.24 9.22
CA SER A 133 -10.72 0.76 9.82
C SER A 133 -11.94 0.06 9.23
N ILE A 134 -11.98 -0.10 7.90
CA ILE A 134 -13.11 -0.74 7.21
C ILE A 134 -13.32 -2.17 7.69
N ILE A 135 -12.27 -2.97 7.83
CA ILE A 135 -12.40 -4.36 8.28
C ILE A 135 -12.97 -4.46 9.71
N LYS A 136 -12.58 -3.53 10.60
CA LYS A 136 -13.09 -3.47 11.97
C LYS A 136 -14.56 -3.05 12.02
N GLU A 137 -14.96 -2.16 11.12
CA GLU A 137 -16.32 -1.66 11.00
C GLU A 137 -17.25 -2.64 10.26
N ALA A 138 -16.68 -3.49 9.39
CA ALA A 138 -17.40 -4.50 8.64
C ALA A 138 -17.58 -5.85 9.39
N ASN A 139 -16.96 -5.99 10.55
CA ASN A 139 -17.05 -7.20 11.38
C ASN A 139 -17.61 -6.84 12.78
N PRO A 140 -18.17 -7.83 13.50
CA PRO A 140 -18.69 -7.60 14.86
C PRO A 140 -17.62 -7.08 15.83
N ASP A 141 -18.04 -6.25 16.78
CA ASP A 141 -17.13 -5.56 17.71
C ASP A 141 -16.23 -6.50 18.52
N PHE A 142 -16.74 -7.66 18.91
CA PHE A 142 -15.97 -8.62 19.70
C PHE A 142 -14.84 -9.32 18.93
N VAL A 143 -14.78 -9.21 17.59
CA VAL A 143 -13.68 -9.75 16.76
C VAL A 143 -12.74 -8.68 16.19
N LYS A 144 -12.79 -7.44 16.67
CA LYS A 144 -11.92 -6.35 16.17
C LYS A 144 -10.42 -6.66 16.27
N GLY A 145 -9.99 -7.34 17.33
CA GLY A 145 -8.61 -7.82 17.47
C GLY A 145 -8.23 -8.83 16.39
N SER A 146 -9.07 -9.86 16.19
CA SER A 146 -8.88 -10.86 15.13
C SER A 146 -8.95 -10.26 13.73
N SER A 147 -9.76 -9.21 13.51
CA SER A 147 -9.83 -8.46 12.26
C SER A 147 -8.49 -7.79 11.94
N THR A 148 -7.83 -7.21 12.97
CA THR A 148 -6.49 -6.60 12.80
C THR A 148 -5.44 -7.66 12.48
N GLY A 149 -5.47 -8.81 13.13
CA GLY A 149 -4.57 -9.93 12.81
C GLY A 149 -4.81 -10.49 11.41
N ALA A 150 -6.07 -10.65 11.01
CA ALA A 150 -6.44 -11.16 9.70
C ALA A 150 -6.00 -10.22 8.56
N ILE A 151 -6.21 -8.91 8.69
CA ILE A 151 -5.77 -7.97 7.64
C ILE A 151 -4.24 -7.92 7.54
N ASN A 152 -3.51 -7.97 8.66
CA ASN A 152 -2.06 -8.09 8.64
C ASN A 152 -1.61 -9.36 7.90
N PHE A 153 -2.22 -10.51 8.22
CA PHE A 153 -1.91 -11.77 7.56
C PHE A 153 -2.08 -11.67 6.04
N ILE A 154 -3.20 -11.11 5.57
CA ILE A 154 -3.47 -10.99 4.13
C ILE A 154 -2.53 -9.95 3.51
N THR A 155 -2.34 -8.78 4.13
CA THR A 155 -1.47 -7.71 3.63
C THR A 155 -0.03 -8.19 3.45
N PHE A 156 0.55 -8.81 4.47
CA PHE A 156 1.92 -9.35 4.38
C PHE A 156 2.00 -10.59 3.48
N GLY A 157 0.94 -11.39 3.41
CA GLY A 157 0.83 -12.47 2.43
C GLY A 157 0.91 -11.96 0.99
N VAL A 158 0.16 -10.91 0.66
CA VAL A 158 0.19 -10.26 -0.65
C VAL A 158 1.59 -9.71 -0.95
N THR A 159 2.21 -8.98 -0.02
CA THR A 159 3.56 -8.43 -0.25
C THR A 159 4.60 -9.53 -0.42
N THR A 160 4.51 -10.61 0.36
CA THR A 160 5.42 -11.78 0.25
C THR A 160 5.29 -12.47 -1.12
N LEU A 161 4.08 -12.59 -1.65
CA LEU A 161 3.84 -13.20 -2.97
C LEU A 161 4.28 -12.28 -4.11
N LEU A 162 4.10 -10.96 -3.97
CA LEU A 162 4.48 -9.99 -5.00
C LEU A 162 6.00 -9.76 -5.06
N SER A 163 6.72 -9.92 -3.96
CA SER A 163 8.15 -9.65 -3.90
C SER A 163 8.98 -10.50 -4.89
N PRO A 164 8.86 -11.85 -4.95
CA PRO A 164 9.60 -12.65 -5.94
C PRO A 164 9.14 -12.37 -7.37
N VAL A 165 7.86 -12.07 -7.59
CA VAL A 165 7.35 -11.73 -8.92
C VAL A 165 8.01 -10.44 -9.41
N PHE A 166 8.04 -9.41 -8.58
CA PHE A 166 8.72 -8.16 -8.90
C PHE A 166 10.22 -8.36 -9.13
N SER A 167 10.89 -9.11 -8.25
CA SER A 167 12.32 -9.40 -8.38
C SER A 167 12.66 -10.14 -9.68
N TYR A 168 11.78 -11.03 -10.13
CA TYR A 168 11.94 -11.72 -11.41
C TYR A 168 11.81 -10.75 -12.60
N TYR A 169 10.79 -9.90 -12.61
CA TYR A 169 10.62 -8.89 -13.66
C TYR A 169 11.78 -7.90 -13.68
N PHE A 170 12.19 -7.43 -12.51
CA PHE A 170 13.28 -6.48 -12.35
C PHE A 170 14.63 -7.08 -12.75
N GLY A 171 14.95 -8.28 -12.25
CA GLY A 171 16.19 -8.97 -12.57
C GLY A 171 16.33 -9.32 -14.06
N ARG A 172 15.21 -9.66 -14.72
CA ARG A 172 15.21 -9.90 -16.16
C ARG A 172 15.44 -8.62 -16.97
N SER A 173 14.99 -7.49 -16.49
CA SER A 173 15.21 -6.20 -17.12
C SER A 173 16.68 -5.75 -17.02
N LEU A 174 17.37 -6.06 -15.94
CA LEU A 174 18.81 -5.75 -15.78
C LEU A 174 19.73 -6.44 -16.80
N GLY A 175 19.27 -7.51 -17.43
CA GLY A 175 20.00 -8.22 -18.50
C GLY A 175 19.81 -7.68 -19.91
N LEU A 176 18.94 -6.69 -20.12
CA LEU A 176 18.68 -6.09 -21.42
C LEU A 176 19.50 -4.80 -21.55
N SER A 177 20.20 -4.62 -22.66
CA SER A 177 21.27 -3.61 -22.85
C SER A 177 20.81 -2.14 -22.95
N ASP A 178 19.52 -1.84 -22.84
CA ASP A 178 19.00 -0.46 -22.88
C ASP A 178 18.70 0.06 -21.46
N ALA A 179 19.67 0.70 -20.85
CA ALA A 179 19.65 1.15 -19.46
C ALA A 179 18.44 2.01 -19.05
N ASN A 180 17.84 2.74 -19.98
CA ASN A 180 16.73 3.68 -19.68
C ASN A 180 15.34 3.02 -19.62
N SER A 181 15.18 1.75 -20.04
CA SER A 181 13.87 1.10 -20.09
C SER A 181 13.58 0.19 -18.88
N HIS A 182 14.57 -0.13 -18.08
CA HIS A 182 14.49 -1.19 -17.09
C HIS A 182 13.55 -0.86 -15.93
N PHE A 183 13.75 0.30 -15.33
CA PHE A 183 12.95 0.72 -14.18
C PHE A 183 11.57 1.25 -14.56
N GLN A 184 11.41 1.83 -15.74
CA GLN A 184 10.09 2.26 -16.22
C GLN A 184 9.13 1.09 -16.25
N ASN A 185 9.56 -0.07 -16.77
CA ASN A 185 8.75 -1.28 -16.79
C ASN A 185 8.42 -1.79 -15.38
N ALA A 186 9.38 -1.73 -14.45
CA ALA A 186 9.16 -2.13 -13.07
C ALA A 186 8.17 -1.19 -12.36
N LEU A 187 8.20 0.12 -12.63
CA LEU A 187 7.26 1.07 -12.06
C LEU A 187 5.85 0.87 -12.60
N PHE A 188 5.67 0.50 -13.86
CA PHE A 188 4.39 0.12 -14.41
C PHE A 188 3.76 -1.10 -13.71
N PHE A 189 4.57 -2.05 -13.25
CA PHE A 189 4.09 -3.17 -12.43
C PHE A 189 3.38 -2.65 -11.17
N TRP A 190 4.00 -1.71 -10.45
CA TRP A 190 3.40 -1.12 -9.25
C TRP A 190 2.18 -0.25 -9.55
N ILE A 191 2.22 0.53 -10.63
CA ILE A 191 1.07 1.32 -11.07
C ILE A 191 -0.12 0.41 -11.36
N SER A 192 0.09 -0.71 -12.06
CA SER A 192 -0.97 -1.69 -12.33
C SER A 192 -1.55 -2.31 -11.07
N GLY A 193 -0.70 -2.60 -10.07
CA GLY A 193 -1.13 -3.09 -8.75
C GLY A 193 -1.98 -2.08 -8.00
N ILE A 194 -1.61 -0.79 -8.02
CA ILE A 194 -2.39 0.29 -7.39
C ILE A 194 -3.73 0.50 -8.13
N VAL A 195 -3.73 0.46 -9.45
CA VAL A 195 -4.97 0.53 -10.25
C VAL A 195 -5.90 -0.63 -9.90
N LEU A 196 -5.37 -1.84 -9.77
CA LEU A 196 -6.14 -3.00 -9.31
C LEU A 196 -6.70 -2.76 -7.90
N ALA A 197 -5.91 -2.19 -6.99
CA ALA A 197 -6.37 -1.84 -5.64
C ALA A 197 -7.53 -0.83 -5.68
N ILE A 198 -7.49 0.16 -6.57
CA ILE A 198 -8.60 1.11 -6.78
C ILE A 198 -9.86 0.35 -7.21
N PHE A 199 -9.78 -0.53 -8.21
CA PHE A 199 -10.94 -1.31 -8.66
C PHE A 199 -11.50 -2.19 -7.53
N ILE A 200 -10.65 -2.90 -6.80
CA ILE A 200 -11.10 -3.72 -5.66
C ILE A 200 -11.73 -2.83 -4.57
N SER A 201 -11.19 -1.63 -4.35
CA SER A 201 -11.73 -0.69 -3.34
C SER A 201 -13.17 -0.25 -3.64
N LEU A 202 -13.59 -0.25 -4.91
CA LEU A 202 -14.96 0.04 -5.28
C LEU A 202 -15.95 -1.01 -4.75
N LEU A 203 -15.49 -2.26 -4.57
CA LEU A 203 -16.26 -3.36 -4.00
C LEU A 203 -16.33 -3.35 -2.46
N LEU A 204 -15.50 -2.56 -1.81
CA LEU A 204 -15.56 -2.37 -0.35
C LEU A 204 -16.87 -1.67 0.04
N LYS A 205 -17.40 -2.03 1.20
CA LYS A 205 -18.50 -1.28 1.80
C LYS A 205 -17.99 0.08 2.29
N GLU A 206 -18.76 1.13 2.04
CA GLU A 206 -18.50 2.41 2.69
C GLU A 206 -18.97 2.31 4.15
N THR A 207 -18.06 2.55 5.10
CA THR A 207 -18.30 2.31 6.52
C THR A 207 -18.11 3.55 7.38
N GLY A 208 -17.84 4.71 6.80
CA GLY A 208 -17.70 5.98 7.52
C GLY A 208 -19.01 6.44 8.16
N LYS A 209 -18.92 7.37 9.13
CA LYS A 209 -20.07 7.87 9.91
C LYS A 209 -21.27 8.34 9.07
N LYS A 210 -21.02 8.92 7.89
CA LYS A 210 -22.08 9.35 6.96
C LYS A 210 -22.71 8.23 6.13
N SER A 211 -22.21 7.00 6.21
CA SER A 211 -22.83 5.87 5.50
C SER A 211 -24.12 5.38 6.16
N HIS A 212 -24.39 5.80 7.39
CA HIS A 212 -25.61 5.46 8.14
C HIS A 212 -26.76 6.45 7.88
N GLU A 213 -26.53 7.52 7.12
CA GLU A 213 -27.51 8.57 6.81
C GLU A 213 -28.08 8.46 5.38
N ILE A 214 -27.68 7.44 4.62
CA ILE A 214 -28.16 7.12 3.27
C ILE A 214 -28.83 5.74 3.28
#